data_d322da61a88cff60f30dcda1ac611cad
#
_entry.id   d322da61a88cff60f30dcda1ac611cad
#
_cell.length_a   1.000
_cell.length_b   1.000
_cell.length_c   1.000
_cell.angle_alpha   90.00
_cell.angle_beta   90.00
_cell.angle_gamma   90.00
#
_symmetry.space_group_name_H-M   'P 1'
#
loop_
_entity.id
_entity.type
_entity.pdbx_description
1 polymer ?
#
loop_
_entity_poly.entity_id
_entity_poly.type
_entity_poly.pdbx_seq_one_letter_code
_entity_poly.pdbx_strand_id
1 'polypeptide(L)'
;IGTPGDKLDVLVAMNPAALKTNLADLKTSGIIIANKANYTDKNLKLSRWELNPLEDDSLRDYRVIALDMTRLVSNAVEDMDLSVKLISRSTNMFALGLVSWMYDRTLDPTINFIKNKFAKRPELVEVNIRALKAGYNYGDTIEEFQHIITVSKAEFEPGVYRNIVGNQALCFGLITAAEKAGLDIYFAGYPITPASDILQILSGYKNFRVKTFQAEDEIAAIMSVVGAVFCGDLGITATSGPGMALKGESLGLAVATELPLVVLNIQRAGPSTGMPTKTEQADLLQTLFGRNGESPVVVLAANSPADCFSTAFEACRIALEHMIPVVVLSDAFLAHGSEPWLIPQTKSLPKIRTHLVEKPNG
;
A
#
# COMPACT_ATOMS: atom_id res chain seq x y z
N ILE A 1 -3.70 0.62 -9.33
CA ILE A 1 -4.03 -0.65 -10.00
C ILE A 1 -4.97 -1.38 -9.07
N GLY A 2 -6.25 -1.49 -9.44
CA GLY A 2 -7.28 -2.13 -8.61
C GLY A 2 -7.13 -3.64 -8.47
N THR A 3 -6.49 -4.29 -9.45
CA THR A 3 -6.13 -5.71 -9.40
C THR A 3 -4.72 -5.92 -9.94
N PRO A 4 -3.94 -6.87 -9.40
CA PRO A 4 -2.55 -7.08 -9.83
C PRO A 4 -2.41 -7.73 -11.21
N GLY A 5 -3.48 -8.10 -11.89
CA GLY A 5 -3.44 -8.91 -13.10
C GLY A 5 -3.12 -10.38 -12.82
N ASP A 6 -3.49 -11.27 -13.75
CA ASP A 6 -3.39 -12.70 -13.52
C ASP A 6 -2.01 -13.27 -13.88
N LYS A 7 -1.36 -12.73 -14.90
CA LYS A 7 -0.07 -13.21 -15.40
C LYS A 7 0.82 -12.05 -15.83
N LEU A 8 2.12 -12.23 -15.66
CA LEU A 8 3.14 -11.27 -16.06
C LEU A 8 3.51 -11.45 -17.55
N ASP A 9 3.73 -10.33 -18.23
CA ASP A 9 4.30 -10.33 -19.60
C ASP A 9 5.84 -10.33 -19.58
N VAL A 10 6.42 -9.67 -18.58
CA VAL A 10 7.86 -9.50 -18.41
C VAL A 10 8.26 -9.73 -16.96
N LEU A 11 9.29 -10.53 -16.75
CA LEU A 11 9.92 -10.77 -15.45
C LEU A 11 11.37 -10.26 -15.47
N VAL A 12 11.67 -9.29 -14.60
CA VAL A 12 13.05 -8.85 -14.37
C VAL A 12 13.65 -9.62 -13.20
N ALA A 13 14.50 -10.61 -13.50
CA ALA A 13 15.10 -11.48 -12.50
C ALA A 13 16.56 -11.09 -12.23
N MET A 14 16.77 -10.22 -11.24
CA MET A 14 18.10 -9.73 -10.87
C MET A 14 19.00 -10.81 -10.25
N ASN A 15 18.45 -11.96 -9.85
CA ASN A 15 19.17 -13.10 -9.27
C ASN A 15 18.34 -14.39 -9.41
N PRO A 16 18.94 -15.59 -9.19
CA PRO A 16 18.26 -16.87 -9.35
C PRO A 16 17.07 -17.08 -8.40
N ALA A 17 17.10 -16.50 -7.20
CA ALA A 17 15.99 -16.62 -6.24
C ALA A 17 14.76 -15.87 -6.74
N ALA A 18 14.95 -14.65 -7.28
CA ALA A 18 13.88 -13.88 -7.87
C ALA A 18 13.24 -14.62 -9.07
N LEU A 19 14.06 -15.22 -9.92
CA LEU A 19 13.56 -16.04 -11.03
C LEU A 19 12.68 -17.19 -10.49
N LYS A 20 13.21 -17.98 -9.56
CA LYS A 20 12.52 -19.16 -9.04
C LYS A 20 11.17 -18.84 -8.40
N THR A 21 11.14 -17.74 -7.63
CA THR A 21 9.93 -17.36 -6.89
C THR A 21 8.81 -16.86 -7.80
N ASN A 22 9.17 -16.18 -8.91
CA ASN A 22 8.18 -15.46 -9.72
C ASN A 22 7.96 -16.08 -11.11
N LEU A 23 8.66 -17.16 -11.46
CA LEU A 23 8.55 -17.78 -12.80
C LEU A 23 7.15 -18.34 -13.07
N ALA A 24 6.47 -18.86 -12.05
CA ALA A 24 5.12 -19.40 -12.17
C ALA A 24 4.07 -18.33 -12.54
N ASP A 25 4.35 -17.06 -12.25
CA ASP A 25 3.46 -15.93 -12.56
C ASP A 25 3.66 -15.40 -13.98
N LEU A 26 4.73 -15.82 -14.68
CA LEU A 26 5.02 -15.39 -16.03
C LEU A 26 4.19 -16.18 -17.04
N LYS A 27 3.64 -15.51 -18.05
CA LYS A 27 2.95 -16.15 -19.19
C LYS A 27 3.92 -17.01 -19.97
N THR A 28 3.43 -18.11 -20.55
CA THR A 28 4.15 -18.85 -21.60
C THR A 28 4.54 -17.89 -22.72
N SER A 29 5.75 -17.99 -23.23
CA SER A 29 6.37 -17.05 -24.19
C SER A 29 6.60 -15.63 -23.63
N GLY A 30 6.45 -15.43 -22.33
CA GLY A 30 6.81 -14.17 -21.66
C GLY A 30 8.33 -13.91 -21.69
N ILE A 31 8.70 -12.68 -21.41
CA ILE A 31 10.09 -12.22 -21.47
C ILE A 31 10.72 -12.30 -20.08
N ILE A 32 11.91 -12.91 -19.99
CA ILE A 32 12.77 -12.91 -18.80
C ILE A 32 13.97 -12.03 -19.08
N ILE A 33 14.17 -10.99 -18.29
CA ILE A 33 15.37 -10.15 -18.30
C ILE A 33 16.20 -10.52 -17.06
N ALA A 34 17.36 -11.13 -17.26
CA ALA A 34 18.19 -11.63 -16.16
C ALA A 34 19.54 -10.90 -16.08
N ASN A 35 19.97 -10.55 -14.86
CA ASN A 35 21.33 -10.10 -14.62
C ASN A 35 22.25 -11.33 -14.43
N LYS A 36 22.85 -11.83 -15.50
CA LYS A 36 23.68 -13.05 -15.48
C LYS A 36 24.87 -12.99 -14.50
N ALA A 37 25.38 -11.80 -14.19
CA ALA A 37 26.47 -11.62 -13.22
C ALA A 37 26.13 -12.16 -11.83
N ASN A 38 24.83 -12.25 -11.48
CA ASN A 38 24.36 -12.74 -10.20
C ASN A 38 23.99 -14.25 -10.21
N TYR A 39 24.08 -14.94 -11.36
CA TYR A 39 23.81 -16.38 -11.47
C TYR A 39 25.07 -17.20 -11.21
N THR A 40 25.70 -16.94 -10.07
CA THR A 40 26.89 -17.65 -9.60
C THR A 40 26.52 -18.96 -8.93
N ASP A 41 27.44 -19.95 -8.87
CA ASP A 41 27.23 -21.23 -8.19
C ASP A 41 26.71 -21.06 -6.75
N LYS A 42 27.24 -20.06 -6.03
CA LYS A 42 26.80 -19.74 -4.68
C LYS A 42 25.32 -19.35 -4.63
N ASN A 43 24.90 -18.45 -5.53
CA ASN A 43 23.52 -17.95 -5.56
C ASN A 43 22.55 -18.99 -6.10
N LEU A 44 22.97 -19.81 -7.04
CA LEU A 44 22.22 -20.97 -7.55
C LEU A 44 21.93 -21.97 -6.42
N LYS A 45 22.96 -22.37 -5.66
CA LYS A 45 22.81 -23.26 -4.50
C LYS A 45 21.89 -22.68 -3.43
N LEU A 46 22.04 -21.40 -3.09
CA LEU A 46 21.19 -20.72 -2.11
C LEU A 46 19.72 -20.69 -2.54
N SER A 47 19.45 -20.57 -3.83
CA SER A 47 18.11 -20.60 -4.41
C SER A 47 17.62 -22.01 -4.78
N ARG A 48 18.41 -23.04 -4.46
CA ARG A 48 18.09 -24.46 -4.69
C ARG A 48 17.87 -24.78 -6.17
N TRP A 49 18.64 -24.18 -7.07
CA TRP A 49 18.74 -24.60 -8.44
C TRP A 49 19.85 -25.67 -8.54
N GLU A 50 19.58 -26.76 -9.27
CA GLU A 50 20.54 -27.83 -9.50
C GLU A 50 21.52 -27.46 -10.60
N LEU A 51 21.01 -26.83 -11.64
CA LEU A 51 21.78 -26.31 -12.78
C LEU A 51 21.48 -24.82 -12.96
N ASN A 52 22.29 -24.16 -13.77
CA ASN A 52 22.04 -22.76 -14.13
C ASN A 52 20.88 -22.66 -15.14
N PRO A 53 19.71 -22.13 -14.77
CA PRO A 53 18.56 -22.07 -15.66
C PRO A 53 18.77 -21.16 -16.88
N LEU A 54 19.80 -20.32 -16.89
CA LEU A 54 20.18 -19.52 -18.07
C LEU A 54 21.00 -20.31 -19.10
N GLU A 55 21.46 -21.51 -18.77
CA GLU A 55 22.38 -22.34 -19.60
C GLU A 55 21.80 -23.73 -19.91
N ASP A 56 20.66 -24.07 -19.25
CA ASP A 56 19.94 -25.31 -19.52
C ASP A 56 18.62 -25.06 -20.26
N ASP A 57 17.89 -26.11 -20.58
CA ASP A 57 16.61 -26.02 -21.32
C ASP A 57 15.39 -25.68 -20.42
N SER A 58 15.60 -25.37 -19.16
CA SER A 58 14.49 -25.14 -18.21
C SER A 58 13.64 -23.92 -18.53
N LEU A 59 14.20 -22.97 -19.27
CA LEU A 59 13.53 -21.74 -19.69
C LEU A 59 13.14 -21.69 -21.18
N ARG A 60 13.17 -22.83 -21.89
CA ARG A 60 12.88 -22.90 -23.33
C ARG A 60 11.52 -22.35 -23.75
N ASP A 61 10.55 -22.35 -22.84
CA ASP A 61 9.19 -21.84 -23.10
C ASP A 61 9.10 -20.32 -22.94
N TYR A 62 10.21 -19.65 -22.62
CA TYR A 62 10.29 -18.22 -22.39
C TYR A 62 11.33 -17.57 -23.31
N ARG A 63 11.18 -16.28 -23.54
CA ARG A 63 12.21 -15.48 -24.21
C ARG A 63 13.18 -14.93 -23.18
N VAL A 64 14.39 -15.45 -23.13
CA VAL A 64 15.40 -15.10 -22.12
C VAL A 64 16.40 -14.09 -22.66
N ILE A 65 16.54 -12.95 -21.98
CA ILE A 65 17.53 -11.91 -22.24
C ILE A 65 18.48 -11.86 -21.04
N ALA A 66 19.60 -12.54 -21.15
CA ALA A 66 20.60 -12.63 -20.09
C ALA A 66 21.74 -11.63 -20.32
N LEU A 67 21.81 -10.60 -19.49
CA LEU A 67 22.76 -9.50 -19.60
C LEU A 67 23.70 -9.43 -18.40
N ASP A 68 24.95 -9.09 -18.62
CA ASP A 68 25.86 -8.69 -17.54
C ASP A 68 25.63 -7.21 -17.20
N MET A 69 24.51 -6.94 -16.50
CA MET A 69 24.14 -5.57 -16.14
C MET A 69 25.18 -4.92 -15.23
N THR A 70 25.86 -5.70 -14.40
CA THR A 70 26.91 -5.17 -13.51
C THR A 70 28.06 -4.59 -14.30
N ARG A 71 28.53 -5.30 -15.31
CA ARG A 71 29.59 -4.84 -16.21
C ARG A 71 29.14 -3.63 -17.03
N LEU A 72 27.92 -3.67 -17.57
CA LEU A 72 27.38 -2.56 -18.36
C LEU A 72 27.25 -1.26 -17.53
N VAL A 73 26.84 -1.36 -16.29
CA VAL A 73 26.82 -0.20 -15.37
C VAL A 73 28.23 0.25 -15.04
N SER A 74 29.16 -0.69 -14.76
CA SER A 74 30.56 -0.36 -14.49
C SER A 74 31.18 0.48 -15.62
N ASN A 75 30.95 0.06 -16.88
CA ASN A 75 31.41 0.79 -18.04
C ASN A 75 30.78 2.18 -18.18
N ALA A 76 29.49 2.32 -17.85
CA ALA A 76 28.79 3.59 -17.95
C ALA A 76 29.25 4.65 -16.91
N VAL A 77 29.98 4.22 -15.89
CA VAL A 77 30.47 5.06 -14.78
C VAL A 77 31.98 4.92 -14.55
N GLU A 78 32.73 4.43 -15.54
CA GLU A 78 34.18 4.14 -15.42
C GLU A 78 35.04 5.38 -15.07
N ASP A 79 34.55 6.57 -15.45
CA ASP A 79 35.18 7.87 -15.16
C ASP A 79 34.87 8.37 -13.73
N MET A 80 34.03 7.65 -12.97
CA MET A 80 33.69 7.98 -11.59
C MET A 80 34.46 7.07 -10.62
N ASP A 81 35.11 7.67 -9.64
CA ASP A 81 35.79 6.88 -8.59
C ASP A 81 34.78 6.31 -7.58
N LEU A 82 34.13 5.20 -7.97
CA LEU A 82 33.06 4.58 -7.21
C LEU A 82 33.43 3.21 -6.65
N SER A 83 32.94 2.91 -5.46
CA SER A 83 33.12 1.56 -4.90
C SER A 83 32.28 0.53 -5.68
N VAL A 84 32.81 -0.70 -5.81
CA VAL A 84 32.13 -1.84 -6.43
C VAL A 84 30.72 -2.05 -5.85
N LYS A 85 30.56 -1.84 -4.54
CA LYS A 85 29.27 -1.95 -3.87
C LYS A 85 28.24 -0.93 -4.36
N LEU A 86 28.69 0.28 -4.67
CA LEU A 86 27.79 1.33 -5.18
C LEU A 86 27.37 1.03 -6.61
N ILE A 87 28.30 0.63 -7.47
CA ILE A 87 28.02 0.20 -8.83
C ILE A 87 26.99 -0.95 -8.83
N SER A 88 27.24 -1.99 -8.04
CA SER A 88 26.32 -3.14 -7.94
C SER A 88 24.92 -2.74 -7.46
N ARG A 89 24.77 -1.75 -6.59
CA ARG A 89 23.46 -1.25 -6.15
C ARG A 89 22.72 -0.45 -7.21
N SER A 90 23.44 0.10 -8.18
CA SER A 90 22.84 0.90 -9.26
C SER A 90 22.39 0.06 -10.45
N THR A 91 22.66 -1.25 -10.48
CA THR A 91 22.22 -2.16 -11.56
C THR A 91 20.70 -2.22 -11.69
N ASN A 92 19.96 -1.98 -10.61
CA ASN A 92 18.50 -1.88 -10.66
C ASN A 92 18.03 -0.73 -11.57
N MET A 93 18.77 0.37 -11.61
CA MET A 93 18.43 1.51 -12.49
C MET A 93 18.70 1.17 -13.95
N PHE A 94 19.70 0.36 -14.24
CA PHE A 94 19.92 -0.14 -15.60
C PHE A 94 18.71 -0.99 -16.06
N ALA A 95 18.29 -1.94 -15.24
CA ALA A 95 17.13 -2.78 -15.54
C ALA A 95 15.86 -1.93 -15.74
N LEU A 96 15.65 -0.90 -14.88
CA LEU A 96 14.52 0.03 -15.01
C LEU A 96 14.60 0.85 -16.30
N GLY A 97 15.81 1.29 -16.70
CA GLY A 97 16.02 1.99 -17.96
C GLY A 97 15.65 1.13 -19.17
N LEU A 98 16.10 -0.12 -19.19
CA LEU A 98 15.80 -1.08 -20.26
C LEU A 98 14.28 -1.36 -20.35
N VAL A 99 13.62 -1.57 -19.21
CA VAL A 99 12.15 -1.74 -19.16
C VAL A 99 11.44 -0.47 -19.63
N SER A 100 11.94 0.71 -19.25
CA SER A 100 11.36 1.98 -19.69
C SER A 100 11.43 2.13 -21.22
N TRP A 101 12.53 1.77 -21.81
CA TRP A 101 12.67 1.72 -23.27
C TRP A 101 11.70 0.72 -23.91
N MET A 102 11.63 -0.50 -23.39
CA MET A 102 10.75 -1.56 -23.89
C MET A 102 9.27 -1.17 -23.90
N TYR A 103 8.84 -0.35 -22.93
CA TYR A 103 7.47 0.13 -22.80
C TYR A 103 7.27 1.58 -23.28
N ASP A 104 8.18 2.12 -24.06
CA ASP A 104 8.14 3.49 -24.60
C ASP A 104 7.83 4.54 -23.51
N ARG A 105 8.54 4.43 -22.39
CA ARG A 105 8.35 5.34 -21.24
C ARG A 105 9.47 6.38 -21.17
N THR A 106 9.11 7.64 -21.03
CA THR A 106 10.08 8.71 -20.78
C THR A 106 10.79 8.52 -19.44
N LEU A 107 12.08 8.87 -19.40
CA LEU A 107 12.89 8.77 -18.18
C LEU A 107 12.72 9.95 -17.22
N ASP A 108 12.11 11.07 -17.65
CA ASP A 108 12.04 12.31 -16.89
C ASP A 108 11.44 12.16 -15.48
N PRO A 109 10.30 11.43 -15.28
CA PRO A 109 9.75 11.21 -13.95
C PRO A 109 10.73 10.49 -13.02
N THR A 110 11.43 9.46 -13.56
CA THR A 110 12.39 8.66 -12.80
C THR A 110 13.64 9.48 -12.47
N ILE A 111 14.14 10.29 -13.40
CA ILE A 111 15.28 11.19 -13.17
C ILE A 111 14.93 12.22 -12.08
N ASN A 112 13.75 12.81 -12.12
CA ASN A 112 13.30 13.76 -11.11
C ASN A 112 13.16 13.10 -9.74
N PHE A 113 12.64 11.87 -9.69
CA PHE A 113 12.58 11.07 -8.47
C PHE A 113 13.98 10.81 -7.89
N ILE A 114 14.95 10.39 -8.72
CA ILE A 114 16.34 10.14 -8.30
C ILE A 114 16.95 11.42 -7.70
N LYS A 115 16.82 12.56 -8.41
CA LYS A 115 17.33 13.86 -7.97
C LYS A 115 16.78 14.25 -6.60
N ASN A 116 15.48 14.10 -6.40
CA ASN A 116 14.83 14.46 -5.13
C ASN A 116 15.20 13.49 -4.00
N LYS A 117 15.16 12.18 -4.25
CA LYS A 117 15.43 11.15 -3.27
C LYS A 117 16.87 11.18 -2.75
N PHE A 118 17.82 11.43 -3.63
CA PHE A 118 19.25 11.43 -3.32
C PHE A 118 19.85 12.84 -3.30
N ALA A 119 19.06 13.90 -3.14
CA ALA A 119 19.50 15.30 -3.19
C ALA A 119 20.72 15.60 -2.30
N LYS A 120 20.87 14.92 -1.16
CA LYS A 120 21.99 15.09 -0.23
C LYS A 120 23.28 14.33 -0.64
N ARG A 121 23.23 13.57 -1.72
CA ARG A 121 24.34 12.70 -2.20
C ARG A 121 24.47 12.78 -3.71
N PRO A 122 25.16 13.80 -4.24
CA PRO A 122 25.28 14.03 -5.70
C PRO A 122 25.86 12.83 -6.45
N GLU A 123 26.80 12.09 -5.83
CA GLU A 123 27.38 10.89 -6.41
C GLU A 123 26.34 9.79 -6.65
N LEU A 124 25.35 9.64 -5.73
CA LEU A 124 24.25 8.69 -5.91
C LEU A 124 23.27 9.13 -6.99
N VAL A 125 23.06 10.43 -7.12
CA VAL A 125 22.22 10.97 -8.20
C VAL A 125 22.84 10.64 -9.54
N GLU A 126 24.12 10.95 -9.72
CA GLU A 126 24.81 10.77 -11.00
C GLU A 126 24.90 9.32 -11.40
N VAL A 127 25.39 8.42 -10.52
CA VAL A 127 25.53 7.00 -10.84
C VAL A 127 24.19 6.34 -11.20
N ASN A 128 23.12 6.67 -10.50
CA ASN A 128 21.81 6.11 -10.80
C ASN A 128 21.21 6.65 -12.11
N ILE A 129 21.43 7.93 -12.43
CA ILE A 129 20.97 8.50 -13.71
C ILE A 129 21.77 7.91 -14.88
N ARG A 130 23.10 7.76 -14.75
CA ARG A 130 23.91 7.13 -15.78
C ARG A 130 23.53 5.67 -16.01
N ALA A 131 23.35 4.91 -14.93
CA ALA A 131 22.88 3.51 -15.02
C ALA A 131 21.49 3.41 -15.70
N LEU A 132 20.55 4.31 -15.35
CA LEU A 132 19.21 4.37 -15.94
C LEU A 132 19.29 4.66 -17.46
N LYS A 133 20.07 5.69 -17.85
CA LYS A 133 20.26 6.05 -19.26
C LYS A 133 20.99 4.95 -20.04
N ALA A 134 22.00 4.32 -19.44
CA ALA A 134 22.70 3.21 -20.06
C ALA A 134 21.76 2.04 -20.36
N GLY A 135 20.86 1.70 -19.42
CA GLY A 135 19.85 0.67 -19.65
C GLY A 135 18.84 1.02 -20.75
N TYR A 136 18.40 2.27 -20.77
CA TYR A 136 17.49 2.79 -21.81
C TYR A 136 18.14 2.70 -23.20
N ASN A 137 19.34 3.27 -23.33
CA ASN A 137 20.06 3.28 -24.61
C ASN A 137 20.49 1.87 -25.07
N TYR A 138 20.72 0.95 -24.11
CA TYR A 138 21.02 -0.43 -24.43
C TYR A 138 19.86 -1.12 -25.16
N GLY A 139 18.63 -0.70 -24.88
CA GLY A 139 17.45 -1.18 -25.60
C GLY A 139 17.53 -1.01 -27.12
N ASP A 140 18.09 0.13 -27.59
CA ASP A 140 18.29 0.39 -29.01
C ASP A 140 19.34 -0.52 -29.65
N THR A 141 20.21 -1.16 -28.86
CA THR A 141 21.29 -2.02 -29.35
C THR A 141 20.91 -3.50 -29.37
N ILE A 142 19.77 -3.86 -28.79
CA ILE A 142 19.31 -5.26 -28.75
C ILE A 142 18.39 -5.52 -29.93
N GLU A 143 18.90 -6.17 -30.96
CA GLU A 143 18.10 -6.63 -32.12
C GLU A 143 17.02 -7.67 -31.74
N GLU A 144 17.13 -8.25 -30.55
CA GLU A 144 16.16 -9.21 -30.01
C GLU A 144 14.81 -8.59 -29.66
N PHE A 145 14.73 -7.29 -29.42
CA PHE A 145 13.47 -6.60 -29.24
C PHE A 145 12.86 -6.17 -30.58
N GLN A 146 12.11 -7.08 -31.19
CA GLN A 146 11.46 -6.80 -32.47
C GLN A 146 10.30 -5.79 -32.36
N HIS A 147 9.77 -5.55 -31.16
CA HIS A 147 8.63 -4.64 -30.94
C HIS A 147 8.76 -3.92 -29.61
N ILE A 148 8.60 -2.61 -29.64
CA ILE A 148 8.35 -1.77 -28.46
C ILE A 148 6.89 -1.98 -28.06
N ILE A 149 6.64 -2.27 -26.78
CA ILE A 149 5.29 -2.40 -26.24
C ILE A 149 4.79 -1.02 -25.86
N THR A 150 3.86 -0.48 -26.62
CA THR A 150 3.25 0.80 -26.28
C THR A 150 2.09 0.61 -25.31
N VAL A 151 2.17 1.25 -24.14
CA VAL A 151 1.07 1.32 -23.17
C VAL A 151 0.40 2.68 -23.34
N SER A 152 -0.84 2.68 -23.81
CA SER A 152 -1.64 3.90 -24.00
C SER A 152 -1.75 4.69 -22.70
N LYS A 153 -1.92 5.99 -22.80
CA LYS A 153 -2.27 6.82 -21.63
C LYS A 153 -3.65 6.40 -21.10
N ALA A 154 -3.75 6.30 -19.78
CA ALA A 154 -5.05 6.07 -19.15
C ALA A 154 -5.94 7.31 -19.36
N GLU A 155 -7.21 7.07 -19.69
CA GLU A 155 -8.23 8.11 -19.77
C GLU A 155 -8.76 8.36 -18.35
N PHE A 156 -8.49 9.54 -17.81
CA PHE A 156 -8.99 9.98 -16.52
C PHE A 156 -9.94 11.16 -16.70
N GLU A 157 -10.92 11.26 -15.83
CA GLU A 157 -11.74 12.47 -15.75
C GLU A 157 -10.86 13.70 -15.45
N PRO A 158 -11.18 14.88 -16.00
CA PRO A 158 -10.43 16.11 -15.71
C PRO A 158 -10.46 16.43 -14.21
N GLY A 159 -9.29 16.69 -13.60
CA GLY A 159 -9.22 17.04 -12.19
C GLY A 159 -7.81 17.00 -11.62
N VAL A 160 -7.71 17.18 -10.32
CA VAL A 160 -6.45 17.12 -9.58
C VAL A 160 -6.31 15.72 -8.98
N TYR A 161 -5.24 15.04 -9.34
CA TYR A 161 -4.95 13.68 -8.91
C TYR A 161 -3.71 13.63 -8.01
N ARG A 162 -3.70 12.69 -7.12
CA ARG A 162 -2.49 12.23 -6.44
C ARG A 162 -2.51 10.70 -6.32
N ASN A 163 -1.34 10.08 -6.24
CA ASN A 163 -1.26 8.70 -5.81
C ASN A 163 -1.55 8.63 -4.31
N ILE A 164 -2.42 7.71 -3.91
CA ILE A 164 -2.82 7.53 -2.52
C ILE A 164 -2.75 6.05 -2.14
N VAL A 165 -2.37 5.76 -0.90
CA VAL A 165 -2.48 4.42 -0.29
C VAL A 165 -3.71 4.37 0.61
N GLY A 166 -4.32 3.19 0.77
CA GLY A 166 -5.60 3.05 1.45
C GLY A 166 -5.60 3.58 2.89
N ASN A 167 -4.58 3.30 3.70
CA ASN A 167 -4.50 3.83 5.06
C ASN A 167 -4.47 5.37 5.09
N GLN A 168 -3.83 6.01 4.11
CA GLN A 168 -3.85 7.47 4.00
C GLN A 168 -5.21 7.99 3.57
N ALA A 169 -5.87 7.28 2.65
CA ALA A 169 -7.21 7.62 2.18
C ALA A 169 -8.24 7.51 3.32
N LEU A 170 -8.18 6.43 4.14
CA LEU A 170 -8.99 6.30 5.35
C LEU A 170 -8.81 7.53 6.25
N CYS A 171 -7.56 7.91 6.56
CA CYS A 171 -7.28 9.07 7.42
C CYS A 171 -7.89 10.37 6.88
N PHE A 172 -7.81 10.60 5.56
CA PHE A 172 -8.39 11.80 4.95
C PHE A 172 -9.91 11.78 4.97
N GLY A 173 -10.54 10.60 4.78
CA GLY A 173 -11.98 10.42 4.93
C GLY A 173 -12.46 10.77 6.33
N LEU A 174 -11.77 10.26 7.36
CA LEU A 174 -12.07 10.53 8.78
C LEU A 174 -11.95 12.03 9.11
N ILE A 175 -10.84 12.67 8.72
CA ILE A 175 -10.62 14.11 8.95
C ILE A 175 -11.71 14.93 8.27
N THR A 176 -12.04 14.59 7.03
CA THR A 176 -13.08 15.30 6.26
C THR A 176 -14.45 15.12 6.90
N ALA A 177 -14.77 13.92 7.42
CA ALA A 177 -16.03 13.66 8.11
C ALA A 177 -16.13 14.47 9.40
N ALA A 178 -15.07 14.52 10.21
CA ALA A 178 -15.02 15.31 11.43
C ALA A 178 -15.24 16.81 11.16
N GLU A 179 -14.58 17.36 10.13
CA GLU A 179 -14.80 18.75 9.70
C GLU A 179 -16.26 19.00 9.25
N LYS A 180 -16.89 18.04 8.57
CA LYS A 180 -18.29 18.13 8.14
C LYS A 180 -19.30 17.97 9.28
N ALA A 181 -18.91 17.28 10.35
CA ALA A 181 -19.69 17.13 11.58
C ALA A 181 -19.44 18.28 12.59
N GLY A 182 -18.33 19.02 12.44
CA GLY A 182 -17.91 20.04 13.42
C GLY A 182 -17.33 19.46 14.72
N LEU A 183 -16.86 18.19 14.70
CA LEU A 183 -16.36 17.47 15.87
C LEU A 183 -14.84 17.40 15.88
N ASP A 184 -14.27 17.18 17.06
CA ASP A 184 -12.89 16.76 17.23
C ASP A 184 -12.76 15.25 16.98
N ILE A 185 -11.62 14.79 16.47
CA ILE A 185 -11.32 13.37 16.37
C ILE A 185 -10.57 12.92 17.61
N TYR A 186 -11.02 11.81 18.21
CA TYR A 186 -10.24 11.03 19.15
C TYR A 186 -9.91 9.67 18.52
N PHE A 187 -8.65 9.46 18.19
CA PHE A 187 -8.16 8.20 17.64
C PHE A 187 -7.31 7.46 18.67
N ALA A 188 -7.71 6.25 19.02
CA ALA A 188 -6.89 5.37 19.84
C ALA A 188 -6.49 4.10 19.06
N GLY A 189 -5.20 3.82 19.06
CA GLY A 189 -4.63 2.62 18.46
C GLY A 189 -3.54 2.03 19.33
N TYR A 190 -3.04 0.88 18.91
CA TYR A 190 -1.92 0.16 19.52
C TYR A 190 -1.07 -0.44 18.39
N PRO A 191 0.19 -0.89 18.65
CA PRO A 191 1.05 -1.42 17.61
C PRO A 191 0.48 -2.72 17.01
N ILE A 192 -0.05 -2.66 15.81
CA ILE A 192 -0.53 -3.83 15.05
C ILE A 192 -0.40 -3.61 13.54
N THR A 193 0.32 -4.49 12.86
CA THR A 193 0.43 -4.49 11.40
C THR A 193 -0.84 -5.09 10.78
N PRO A 194 -1.43 -4.47 9.72
CA PRO A 194 -0.99 -3.29 8.98
C PRO A 194 -1.67 -1.97 9.42
N ALA A 195 -2.31 -1.90 10.57
CA ALA A 195 -3.09 -0.74 11.01
C ALA A 195 -2.26 0.38 11.68
N SER A 196 -1.01 0.13 12.07
CA SER A 196 -0.17 1.09 12.81
C SER A 196 0.07 2.40 12.08
N ASP A 197 0.10 2.39 10.75
CA ASP A 197 0.33 3.60 9.94
C ASP A 197 -0.76 4.65 10.15
N ILE A 198 -1.99 4.23 10.46
CA ILE A 198 -3.12 5.15 10.69
C ILE A 198 -2.84 6.07 11.87
N LEU A 199 -2.34 5.52 12.99
CA LEU A 199 -1.94 6.31 14.15
C LEU A 199 -0.83 7.32 13.79
N GLN A 200 0.18 6.87 13.05
CA GLN A 200 1.30 7.71 12.64
C GLN A 200 0.84 8.84 11.72
N ILE A 201 -0.02 8.53 10.74
CA ILE A 201 -0.55 9.52 9.80
C ILE A 201 -1.39 10.56 10.55
N LEU A 202 -2.37 10.11 11.36
CA LEU A 202 -3.27 11.01 12.09
C LEU A 202 -2.53 11.90 13.10
N SER A 203 -1.46 11.42 13.73
CA SER A 203 -0.65 12.20 14.67
C SER A 203 -0.02 13.45 14.05
N GLY A 204 0.14 13.48 12.72
CA GLY A 204 0.63 14.62 11.95
C GLY A 204 -0.42 15.72 11.72
N TYR A 205 -1.72 15.44 11.94
CA TYR A 205 -2.82 16.33 11.58
C TYR A 205 -3.48 17.04 12.79
N LYS A 206 -2.67 17.44 13.77
CA LYS A 206 -3.13 18.14 14.98
C LYS A 206 -3.90 19.44 14.69
N ASN A 207 -3.56 20.11 13.59
CA ASN A 207 -4.24 21.32 13.12
C ASN A 207 -5.69 21.09 12.67
N PHE A 208 -6.09 19.83 12.47
CA PHE A 208 -7.48 19.44 12.21
C PHE A 208 -8.19 18.87 13.46
N ARG A 209 -7.78 19.30 14.65
CA ARG A 209 -8.35 18.88 15.94
C ARG A 209 -8.32 17.35 16.14
N VAL A 210 -7.25 16.70 15.64
CA VAL A 210 -7.03 15.27 15.82
C VAL A 210 -6.24 15.03 17.10
N LYS A 211 -6.86 14.32 18.04
CA LYS A 211 -6.26 13.81 19.27
C LYS A 211 -5.90 12.35 19.05
N THR A 212 -4.64 11.97 19.24
CA THR A 212 -4.18 10.59 19.08
C THR A 212 -3.69 10.03 20.39
N PHE A 213 -4.06 8.79 20.68
CA PHE A 213 -3.64 8.05 21.87
C PHE A 213 -3.11 6.68 21.46
N GLN A 214 -1.91 6.33 21.93
CA GLN A 214 -1.39 4.98 21.80
C GLN A 214 -1.68 4.22 23.09
N ALA A 215 -2.58 3.26 22.99
CA ALA A 215 -2.94 2.37 24.09
C ALA A 215 -1.95 1.20 24.20
N GLU A 216 -2.01 0.48 25.31
CA GLU A 216 -1.23 -0.74 25.54
C GLU A 216 -1.69 -1.89 24.66
N ASP A 217 -3.01 -2.08 24.52
CA ASP A 217 -3.63 -3.19 23.79
C ASP A 217 -4.96 -2.80 23.13
N GLU A 218 -5.59 -3.79 22.54
CA GLU A 218 -6.86 -3.69 21.81
C GLU A 218 -8.00 -3.17 22.66
N ILE A 219 -8.10 -3.69 23.88
CA ILE A 219 -9.21 -3.41 24.80
C ILE A 219 -9.08 -1.99 25.34
N ALA A 220 -7.89 -1.63 25.80
CA ALA A 220 -7.59 -0.27 26.26
C ALA A 220 -7.85 0.78 25.16
N ALA A 221 -7.47 0.46 23.91
CA ALA A 221 -7.70 1.35 22.78
C ALA A 221 -9.20 1.63 22.57
N ILE A 222 -10.03 0.57 22.41
CA ILE A 222 -11.46 0.79 22.13
C ILE A 222 -12.19 1.36 23.33
N MET A 223 -11.85 1.00 24.57
CA MET A 223 -12.51 1.54 25.76
C MET A 223 -12.20 3.02 25.96
N SER A 224 -11.00 3.48 25.62
CA SER A 224 -10.70 4.92 25.61
C SER A 224 -11.52 5.67 24.56
N VAL A 225 -11.77 5.03 23.40
CA VAL A 225 -12.66 5.60 22.36
C VAL A 225 -14.09 5.68 22.83
N VAL A 226 -14.62 4.65 23.50
CA VAL A 226 -15.96 4.67 24.10
C VAL A 226 -16.12 5.87 25.05
N GLY A 227 -15.12 6.11 25.92
CA GLY A 227 -15.10 7.26 26.81
C GLY A 227 -15.07 8.61 26.08
N ALA A 228 -14.26 8.72 25.02
CA ALA A 228 -14.16 9.93 24.21
C ALA A 228 -15.47 10.25 23.45
N VAL A 229 -16.11 9.23 22.89
CA VAL A 229 -17.42 9.37 22.22
C VAL A 229 -18.49 9.81 23.21
N PHE A 230 -18.50 9.25 24.40
CA PHE A 230 -19.42 9.68 25.47
C PHE A 230 -19.23 11.17 25.83
N CYS A 231 -18.02 11.70 25.67
CA CYS A 231 -17.71 13.12 25.86
C CYS A 231 -17.95 13.98 24.61
N GLY A 232 -18.42 13.43 23.50
CA GLY A 232 -18.78 14.17 22.29
C GLY A 232 -17.73 14.26 21.19
N ASP A 233 -16.60 13.56 21.30
CA ASP A 233 -15.63 13.46 20.22
C ASP A 233 -16.07 12.41 19.16
N LEU A 234 -15.63 12.55 17.92
CA LEU A 234 -15.73 11.48 16.93
C LEU A 234 -14.66 10.43 17.26
N GLY A 235 -15.09 9.32 17.84
CA GLY A 235 -14.21 8.26 18.31
C GLY A 235 -13.89 7.20 17.26
N ILE A 236 -12.61 6.91 17.10
CA ILE A 236 -12.11 5.97 16.07
C ILE A 236 -11.03 5.10 16.65
N THR A 237 -11.06 3.80 16.33
CA THR A 237 -9.96 2.88 16.60
C THR A 237 -9.61 2.06 15.36
N ALA A 238 -8.36 1.62 15.27
CA ALA A 238 -7.93 0.72 14.22
C ALA A 238 -7.39 -0.59 14.80
N THR A 239 -7.55 -1.67 14.05
CA THR A 239 -7.15 -3.01 14.45
C THR A 239 -6.91 -3.92 13.23
N SER A 240 -6.67 -5.19 13.48
CA SER A 240 -6.65 -6.28 12.50
C SER A 240 -7.40 -7.48 13.11
N GLY A 241 -7.60 -8.56 12.36
CA GLY A 241 -8.42 -9.72 12.73
C GLY A 241 -8.37 -10.17 14.18
N PRO A 242 -7.18 -10.47 14.77
CA PRO A 242 -7.12 -10.90 16.17
C PRO A 242 -7.61 -9.85 17.15
N GLY A 243 -7.33 -8.57 16.89
CA GLY A 243 -7.82 -7.51 17.75
C GLY A 243 -9.30 -7.18 17.54
N MET A 244 -9.87 -7.49 16.37
CA MET A 244 -11.32 -7.40 16.15
C MET A 244 -12.08 -8.36 17.09
N ALA A 245 -11.56 -9.56 17.30
CA ALA A 245 -12.12 -10.52 18.26
C ALA A 245 -12.14 -9.96 19.69
N LEU A 246 -11.03 -9.33 20.12
CA LEU A 246 -10.89 -8.77 21.46
C LEU A 246 -11.74 -7.51 21.69
N LYS A 247 -12.14 -6.82 20.62
CA LYS A 247 -13.00 -5.64 20.70
C LYS A 247 -14.52 -5.94 20.74
N GLY A 248 -14.89 -7.22 20.62
CA GLY A 248 -16.29 -7.66 20.49
C GLY A 248 -17.19 -7.20 21.65
N GLU A 249 -16.71 -7.29 22.89
CA GLU A 249 -17.48 -6.87 24.08
C GLU A 249 -17.69 -5.34 24.07
N SER A 250 -16.64 -4.58 23.81
CA SER A 250 -16.72 -3.11 23.76
C SER A 250 -17.64 -2.60 22.64
N LEU A 251 -17.70 -3.29 21.50
CA LEU A 251 -18.68 -3.02 20.45
C LEU A 251 -20.11 -3.29 20.92
N GLY A 252 -20.34 -4.39 21.67
CA GLY A 252 -21.63 -4.67 22.30
C GLY A 252 -22.05 -3.58 23.28
N LEU A 253 -21.12 -3.08 24.10
CA LEU A 253 -21.36 -1.95 24.99
C LEU A 253 -21.74 -0.68 24.22
N ALA A 254 -21.01 -0.37 23.14
CA ALA A 254 -21.32 0.81 22.31
C ALA A 254 -22.70 0.72 21.65
N VAL A 255 -23.13 -0.48 21.22
CA VAL A 255 -24.50 -0.70 20.74
C VAL A 255 -25.52 -0.47 21.84
N ALA A 256 -25.30 -1.06 23.02
CA ALA A 256 -26.24 -0.95 24.16
C ALA A 256 -26.36 0.48 24.69
N THR A 257 -25.34 1.30 24.49
CA THR A 257 -25.32 2.70 24.96
C THR A 257 -25.50 3.72 23.82
N GLU A 258 -25.80 3.26 22.60
CA GLU A 258 -26.03 4.09 21.40
C GLU A 258 -24.88 5.07 21.13
N LEU A 259 -23.63 4.58 21.28
CA LEU A 259 -22.43 5.40 21.05
C LEU A 259 -21.90 5.28 19.63
N PRO A 260 -21.79 6.39 18.88
CA PRO A 260 -21.33 6.41 17.49
C PRO A 260 -19.80 6.34 17.38
N LEU A 261 -19.24 5.17 17.23
CA LEU A 261 -17.80 4.99 17.02
C LEU A 261 -17.48 4.24 15.73
N VAL A 262 -16.29 4.42 15.21
CA VAL A 262 -15.80 3.75 14.00
C VAL A 262 -14.63 2.84 14.33
N VAL A 263 -14.72 1.58 13.90
CA VAL A 263 -13.62 0.62 13.99
C VAL A 263 -13.08 0.33 12.58
N LEU A 264 -11.82 0.59 12.36
CA LEU A 264 -11.12 0.24 11.12
C LEU A 264 -10.46 -1.12 11.31
N ASN A 265 -11.00 -2.16 10.68
CA ASN A 265 -10.40 -3.49 10.67
C ASN A 265 -9.59 -3.70 9.40
N ILE A 266 -8.26 -3.55 9.51
CA ILE A 266 -7.33 -3.77 8.41
C ILE A 266 -6.93 -5.24 8.45
N GLN A 267 -7.65 -6.06 7.70
CA GLN A 267 -7.56 -7.51 7.73
C GLN A 267 -6.19 -8.04 7.33
N ARG A 268 -5.79 -9.15 7.92
CA ARG A 268 -4.57 -9.90 7.61
C ARG A 268 -4.79 -11.40 7.79
N ALA A 269 -3.90 -12.21 7.25
CA ALA A 269 -4.01 -13.66 7.34
C ALA A 269 -4.01 -14.16 8.79
N GLY A 270 -5.00 -15.02 9.10
CA GLY A 270 -5.20 -15.71 10.37
C GLY A 270 -4.68 -17.15 10.33
N PRO A 271 -5.10 -18.02 11.29
CA PRO A 271 -5.83 -17.68 12.51
C PRO A 271 -4.97 -17.10 13.63
N SER A 272 -5.59 -16.59 14.69
CA SER A 272 -4.94 -15.94 15.84
C SER A 272 -4.09 -14.74 15.42
N THR A 273 -2.88 -14.57 15.94
CA THR A 273 -1.95 -13.51 15.51
C THR A 273 -1.62 -13.60 14.02
N GLY A 274 -1.68 -14.79 13.44
CA GLY A 274 -1.55 -15.05 12.01
C GLY A 274 -0.24 -14.59 11.40
N MET A 275 -0.33 -14.14 10.15
CA MET A 275 0.80 -13.64 9.38
C MET A 275 0.61 -12.15 9.07
N PRO A 276 1.24 -11.23 9.84
CA PRO A 276 0.96 -9.80 9.76
C PRO A 276 1.15 -9.14 8.39
N THR A 277 2.00 -9.72 7.55
CA THR A 277 2.34 -9.19 6.21
C THR A 277 1.63 -9.91 5.07
N LYS A 278 0.74 -10.86 5.39
CA LYS A 278 -0.03 -11.59 4.38
C LYS A 278 -1.47 -11.10 4.35
N THR A 279 -1.96 -10.85 3.15
CA THR A 279 -3.34 -10.40 2.92
C THR A 279 -4.32 -11.56 3.04
N GLU A 280 -5.40 -11.33 3.75
CA GLU A 280 -6.58 -12.19 3.80
C GLU A 280 -7.80 -11.35 4.13
N GLN A 281 -8.99 -11.77 3.69
CA GLN A 281 -10.27 -11.11 3.92
C GLN A 281 -11.24 -12.12 4.54
N ALA A 282 -10.98 -12.52 5.80
CA ALA A 282 -11.72 -13.58 6.48
C ALA A 282 -12.61 -13.08 7.65
N ASP A 283 -12.60 -11.78 7.95
CA ASP A 283 -13.20 -11.26 9.20
C ASP A 283 -14.67 -10.84 9.08
N LEU A 284 -15.30 -10.95 7.90
CA LEU A 284 -16.66 -10.46 7.66
C LEU A 284 -17.68 -11.13 8.61
N LEU A 285 -17.69 -12.45 8.69
CA LEU A 285 -18.67 -13.17 9.52
C LEU A 285 -18.44 -12.95 11.01
N GLN A 286 -17.18 -12.87 11.45
CA GLN A 286 -16.83 -12.48 12.80
C GLN A 286 -17.34 -11.06 13.13
N THR A 287 -17.15 -10.12 12.20
CA THR A 287 -17.60 -8.75 12.37
C THR A 287 -19.11 -8.63 12.43
N LEU A 288 -19.84 -9.39 11.62
CA LEU A 288 -21.30 -9.36 11.61
C LEU A 288 -21.91 -10.09 12.80
N PHE A 289 -21.36 -11.26 13.21
CA PHE A 289 -22.03 -12.17 14.12
C PHE A 289 -21.21 -12.56 15.36
N GLY A 290 -19.95 -12.11 15.46
CA GLY A 290 -19.02 -12.56 16.50
C GLY A 290 -19.17 -11.88 17.86
N ARG A 291 -20.39 -11.48 18.26
CA ARG A 291 -20.69 -10.86 19.57
C ARG A 291 -21.79 -11.65 20.29
N ASN A 292 -21.84 -11.49 21.61
CA ASN A 292 -22.93 -12.06 22.40
C ASN A 292 -24.21 -11.18 22.31
N GLY A 293 -25.35 -11.83 22.34
CA GLY A 293 -26.66 -11.18 22.28
C GLY A 293 -26.99 -10.54 20.94
N GLU A 294 -28.07 -9.79 20.89
CA GLU A 294 -28.42 -8.95 19.75
C GLU A 294 -27.59 -7.67 19.78
N SER A 295 -26.59 -7.60 18.93
CA SER A 295 -25.65 -6.48 18.85
C SER A 295 -25.38 -6.12 17.39
N PRO A 296 -26.37 -5.50 16.71
CA PRO A 296 -26.23 -5.13 15.32
C PRO A 296 -25.19 -4.01 15.14
N VAL A 297 -24.33 -4.15 14.14
CA VAL A 297 -23.38 -3.11 13.72
C VAL A 297 -23.46 -2.95 12.20
N VAL A 298 -23.19 -1.77 11.72
CA VAL A 298 -23.05 -1.53 10.29
C VAL A 298 -21.63 -1.94 9.88
N VAL A 299 -21.52 -2.68 8.78
CA VAL A 299 -20.24 -3.10 8.22
C VAL A 299 -20.12 -2.58 6.80
N LEU A 300 -19.08 -1.81 6.54
CA LEU A 300 -18.70 -1.32 5.22
C LEU A 300 -17.38 -1.96 4.80
N ALA A 301 -17.20 -2.17 3.51
CA ALA A 301 -15.95 -2.67 2.95
C ALA A 301 -15.47 -1.76 1.82
N ALA A 302 -14.22 -1.33 1.90
CA ALA A 302 -13.58 -0.60 0.81
C ALA A 302 -13.18 -1.56 -0.31
N ASN A 303 -13.33 -1.13 -1.57
CA ASN A 303 -12.98 -1.95 -2.73
C ASN A 303 -11.64 -1.56 -3.38
N SER A 304 -11.12 -0.37 -3.09
CA SER A 304 -9.84 0.11 -3.63
C SER A 304 -9.16 1.08 -2.66
N PRO A 305 -7.86 1.37 -2.83
CA PRO A 305 -7.17 2.38 -2.02
C PRO A 305 -7.83 3.76 -2.04
N ALA A 306 -8.32 4.21 -3.20
CA ALA A 306 -9.01 5.50 -3.32
C ALA A 306 -10.40 5.48 -2.66
N ASP A 307 -11.13 4.37 -2.79
CA ASP A 307 -12.43 4.17 -2.17
C ASP A 307 -12.40 4.15 -0.64
N CYS A 308 -11.24 3.86 -0.05
CA CYS A 308 -11.03 3.98 1.40
C CYS A 308 -11.41 5.37 1.94
N PHE A 309 -11.24 6.45 1.14
CA PHE A 309 -11.67 7.78 1.53
C PHE A 309 -13.18 7.88 1.69
N SER A 310 -13.91 7.46 0.67
CA SER A 310 -15.38 7.51 0.63
C SER A 310 -15.98 6.60 1.70
N THR A 311 -15.42 5.40 1.85
CA THR A 311 -15.86 4.41 2.84
C THR A 311 -15.67 4.93 4.28
N ALA A 312 -14.53 5.56 4.59
CA ALA A 312 -14.29 6.13 5.93
C ALA A 312 -15.19 7.33 6.21
N PHE A 313 -15.41 8.20 5.21
CA PHE A 313 -16.35 9.32 5.33
C PHE A 313 -17.76 8.82 5.62
N GLU A 314 -18.24 7.86 4.85
CA GLU A 314 -19.57 7.27 4.99
C GLU A 314 -19.74 6.52 6.32
N ALA A 315 -18.70 5.82 6.78
CA ALA A 315 -18.71 5.17 8.08
C ALA A 315 -18.95 6.17 9.22
N CYS A 316 -18.25 7.30 9.18
CA CYS A 316 -18.47 8.35 10.17
C CYS A 316 -19.87 8.97 10.06
N ARG A 317 -20.36 9.19 8.83
CA ARG A 317 -21.71 9.74 8.61
C ARG A 317 -22.78 8.82 9.18
N ILE A 318 -22.71 7.53 8.87
CA ILE A 318 -23.67 6.55 9.38
C ILE A 318 -23.58 6.45 10.92
N ALA A 319 -22.38 6.38 11.46
CA ALA A 319 -22.19 6.28 12.90
C ALA A 319 -22.87 7.46 13.62
N LEU A 320 -22.60 8.68 13.21
CA LEU A 320 -23.10 9.90 13.84
C LEU A 320 -24.60 10.15 13.60
N GLU A 321 -25.10 9.87 12.40
CA GLU A 321 -26.52 10.10 12.06
C GLU A 321 -27.46 9.04 12.63
N HIS A 322 -26.94 7.84 12.95
CA HIS A 322 -27.74 6.74 13.45
C HIS A 322 -27.39 6.31 14.88
N MET A 323 -26.39 6.95 15.50
CA MET A 323 -25.94 6.65 16.87
C MET A 323 -25.59 5.16 17.05
N ILE A 324 -24.80 4.62 16.13
CA ILE A 324 -24.46 3.18 16.09
C ILE A 324 -22.98 2.99 15.76
N PRO A 325 -22.32 1.94 16.30
CA PRO A 325 -20.96 1.57 15.87
C PRO A 325 -20.94 1.15 14.41
N VAL A 326 -19.90 1.58 13.68
CA VAL A 326 -19.65 1.17 12.30
C VAL A 326 -18.27 0.53 12.21
N VAL A 327 -18.18 -0.61 11.52
CA VAL A 327 -16.91 -1.29 11.22
C VAL A 327 -16.60 -1.13 9.75
N VAL A 328 -15.41 -0.66 9.45
CA VAL A 328 -14.85 -0.63 8.09
C VAL A 328 -13.90 -1.80 7.91
N LEU A 329 -14.18 -2.64 6.94
CA LEU A 329 -13.28 -3.71 6.50
C LEU A 329 -12.38 -3.18 5.39
N SER A 330 -11.08 -3.21 5.63
CA SER A 330 -10.02 -3.06 4.65
C SER A 330 -9.09 -4.27 4.80
N ASP A 331 -7.97 -4.29 4.10
CA ASP A 331 -6.97 -5.35 4.24
C ASP A 331 -5.56 -4.81 3.93
N ALA A 332 -4.54 -5.64 4.13
CA ALA A 332 -3.15 -5.27 3.93
C ALA A 332 -2.82 -4.85 2.49
N PHE A 333 -3.53 -5.39 1.48
CA PHE A 333 -3.35 -5.01 0.08
C PHE A 333 -3.88 -3.59 -0.16
N LEU A 334 -5.12 -3.31 0.25
CA LEU A 334 -5.71 -1.97 0.11
C LEU A 334 -4.94 -0.94 0.94
N ALA A 335 -4.57 -1.29 2.17
CA ALA A 335 -3.88 -0.40 3.10
C ALA A 335 -2.58 0.18 2.53
N HIS A 336 -1.80 -0.65 1.84
CA HIS A 336 -0.48 -0.29 1.28
C HIS A 336 -0.47 -0.19 -0.25
N GLY A 337 -1.52 -0.66 -0.92
CA GLY A 337 -1.72 -0.49 -2.35
C GLY A 337 -1.85 0.99 -2.72
N SER A 338 -1.35 1.36 -3.89
CA SER A 338 -1.40 2.75 -4.36
C SER A 338 -2.08 2.85 -5.70
N GLU A 339 -2.96 3.83 -5.84
CA GLU A 339 -3.61 4.16 -7.11
C GLU A 339 -3.78 5.67 -7.29
N PRO A 340 -3.99 6.15 -8.52
CA PRO A 340 -4.38 7.53 -8.78
C PRO A 340 -5.75 7.81 -8.16
N TRP A 341 -5.83 8.84 -7.33
CA TRP A 341 -7.04 9.29 -6.67
C TRP A 341 -7.40 10.70 -7.10
N LEU A 342 -8.60 10.88 -7.65
CA LEU A 342 -9.17 12.19 -7.92
C LEU A 342 -9.55 12.84 -6.60
N ILE A 343 -8.88 13.95 -6.27
CA ILE A 343 -9.15 14.66 -5.01
C ILE A 343 -10.57 15.24 -5.06
N PRO A 344 -11.47 14.83 -4.15
CA PRO A 344 -12.84 15.33 -4.17
C PRO A 344 -12.90 16.79 -3.76
N GLN A 345 -13.86 17.52 -4.33
CA GLN A 345 -14.17 18.86 -3.86
C GLN A 345 -14.89 18.76 -2.51
N THR A 346 -14.23 19.14 -1.43
CA THR A 346 -14.81 19.04 -0.08
C THR A 346 -16.13 19.82 0.09
N LYS A 347 -16.34 20.86 -0.74
CA LYS A 347 -17.61 21.63 -0.74
C LYS A 347 -18.81 20.81 -1.21
N SER A 348 -18.62 19.82 -2.09
CA SER A 348 -19.71 18.96 -2.58
C SER A 348 -20.08 17.83 -1.62
N LEU A 349 -19.26 17.55 -0.61
CA LEU A 349 -19.56 16.53 0.38
C LEU A 349 -20.65 17.02 1.35
N PRO A 350 -21.59 16.14 1.73
CA PRO A 350 -22.69 16.52 2.61
C PRO A 350 -22.18 16.94 4.00
N LYS A 351 -22.95 17.82 4.66
CA LYS A 351 -22.79 18.03 6.10
C LYS A 351 -23.25 16.78 6.84
N ILE A 352 -22.57 16.42 7.89
CA ILE A 352 -22.95 15.31 8.76
C ILE A 352 -23.74 15.87 9.94
N ARG A 353 -24.93 15.34 10.16
CA ARG A 353 -25.76 15.70 11.31
C ARG A 353 -25.31 14.91 12.53
N THR A 354 -25.27 15.59 13.68
CA THR A 354 -25.00 14.95 14.96
C THR A 354 -26.26 15.06 15.83
N HIS A 355 -26.47 14.07 16.68
CA HIS A 355 -27.57 14.06 17.68
C HIS A 355 -27.07 14.43 19.08
N LEU A 356 -25.87 15.05 19.14
CA LEU A 356 -25.31 15.50 20.40
C LEU A 356 -26.15 16.64 21.00
N VAL A 357 -26.41 16.58 22.29
CA VAL A 357 -27.17 17.59 23.02
C VAL A 357 -26.25 18.78 23.29
N GLU A 358 -26.56 19.93 22.67
CA GLU A 358 -25.77 21.16 22.82
C GLU A 358 -26.14 21.97 24.09
N LYS A 359 -27.33 21.72 24.67
CA LYS A 359 -27.80 22.42 25.84
C LYS A 359 -28.38 21.43 26.86
N PRO A 360 -28.22 21.67 28.18
CA PRO A 360 -28.86 20.84 29.17
C PRO A 360 -30.37 20.83 28.93
N ASN A 361 -30.97 19.65 29.00
CA ASN A 361 -32.41 19.52 29.01
C ASN A 361 -32.93 20.19 30.31
N GLY A 362 -33.66 21.28 30.17
CA GLY A 362 -34.27 21.99 31.27
C GLY A 362 -35.44 21.24 31.89
#